data_33b4ac55e1089172cc17b15861c273cb
#
_entry.id   33b4ac55e1089172cc17b15861c273cb
#
_cell.length_a   1.000
_cell.length_b   1.000
_cell.length_c   1.000
_cell.angle_alpha   90.00
_cell.angle_beta   90.00
_cell.angle_gamma   90.00
#
_symmetry.space_group_name_H-M   'P 1'
#
loop_
_entity.id
_entity.type
_entity.pdbx_description
1 polymer ?
#
loop_
_entity_poly.entity_id
_entity_poly.type
_entity_poly.pdbx_seq_one_letter_code
_entity_poly.pdbx_strand_id
1 'polypeptide(L)'
;MANKLNSQLFVSRLSSYTTNEHLKRLFSRFGVVTEARLVKDPRTQRPKGFGFVTYESEVEAQKALKAMNGRIVDGRLIFVEVAETEKPGEDATSK
;
A
#
# COMPACT_ATOMS: atom_id res chain seq x y z
N MET A 1 -8.88 19.63 5.96
CA MET A 1 -8.54 18.87 6.32
C MET A 1 -8.02 17.94 5.53
N ALA A 2 -7.04 17.54 5.76
CA ALA A 2 -6.40 16.65 4.94
C ALA A 2 -7.20 15.45 4.78
N ASN A 3 -7.25 15.01 3.63
CA ASN A 3 -8.00 13.86 3.37
C ASN A 3 -7.10 12.66 3.39
N LYS A 4 -6.99 12.03 4.50
CA LYS A 4 -6.11 10.90 4.60
C LYS A 4 -6.58 9.68 3.89
N LEU A 5 -7.82 9.68 3.43
CA LEU A 5 -8.33 8.52 2.72
C LEU A 5 -7.55 8.24 1.44
N ASN A 6 -7.05 9.29 0.82
CA ASN A 6 -6.35 9.11 -0.44
C ASN A 6 -4.85 9.04 -0.27
N SER A 7 -4.39 8.96 0.96
CA SER A 7 -2.95 8.88 1.19
C SER A 7 -2.48 7.47 1.46
N GLN A 8 -3.38 6.50 1.42
CA GLN A 8 -3.01 5.11 1.63
C GLN A 8 -3.11 4.33 0.32
N LEU A 9 -2.10 3.56 0.05
CA LEU A 9 -2.06 2.74 -1.16
C LEU A 9 -2.16 1.27 -0.81
N PHE A 10 -2.81 0.53 -1.70
CA PHE A 10 -2.91 -0.91 -1.60
C PHE A 10 -1.95 -1.48 -2.64
N VAL A 11 -1.03 -2.31 -2.19
CA VAL A 11 -0.01 -2.89 -3.06
C VAL A 11 -0.23 -4.39 -3.10
N SER A 12 -0.42 -4.93 -4.29
CA SER A 12 -0.70 -6.36 -4.42
C SER A 12 0.32 -7.07 -5.27
N ARG A 13 0.24 -8.39 -5.24
CA ARG A 13 1.13 -9.28 -5.97
C ARG A 13 2.56 -9.17 -5.50
N LEU A 14 2.72 -8.98 -4.21
CA LEU A 14 4.04 -8.87 -3.61
C LEU A 14 4.66 -10.25 -3.43
N SER A 15 5.98 -10.27 -3.54
CA SER A 15 6.72 -11.49 -3.28
C SER A 15 6.67 -11.83 -1.80
N SER A 16 6.72 -13.12 -1.49
CA SER A 16 6.76 -13.54 -0.10
C SER A 16 8.08 -13.14 0.56
N TYR A 17 9.04 -12.71 -0.23
CA TYR A 17 10.33 -12.27 0.33
C TYR A 17 10.34 -10.79 0.69
N THR A 18 9.33 -10.05 0.28
CA THR A 18 9.28 -8.62 0.58
C THR A 18 8.90 -8.41 2.04
N THR A 19 9.69 -7.61 2.75
CA THR A 19 9.43 -7.34 4.16
C THR A 19 8.82 -5.97 4.33
N ASN A 20 8.29 -5.71 5.53
CA ASN A 20 7.74 -4.39 5.84
C ASN A 20 8.79 -3.30 5.64
N GLU A 21 10.00 -3.58 6.11
CA GLU A 21 11.07 -2.62 5.96
C GLU A 21 11.42 -2.36 4.53
N HIS A 22 11.48 -3.40 3.74
CA HIS A 22 11.81 -3.28 2.33
C HIS A 22 10.73 -2.49 1.61
N LEU A 23 9.48 -2.79 1.93
CA LEU A 23 8.36 -2.08 1.34
C LEU A 23 8.42 -0.60 1.67
N LYS A 24 8.69 -0.29 2.93
CA LYS A 24 8.78 1.09 3.36
C LYS A 24 9.91 1.82 2.63
N ARG A 25 11.05 1.15 2.50
CA ARG A 25 12.20 1.75 1.85
C ARG A 25 11.92 2.05 0.38
N LEU A 26 11.29 1.13 -0.30
CA LEU A 26 10.98 1.30 -1.70
C LEU A 26 10.05 2.49 -1.93
N PHE A 27 9.06 2.62 -1.08
CA PHE A 27 8.07 3.67 -1.25
C PHE A 27 8.46 5.00 -0.62
N SER A 28 9.49 5.01 0.23
CA SER A 28 9.94 6.25 0.85
C SER A 28 10.57 7.22 -0.12
N ARG A 29 10.88 6.75 -1.31
CA ARG A 29 11.47 7.63 -2.31
C ARG A 29 10.49 8.69 -2.78
N PHE A 30 9.23 8.50 -2.57
CA PHE A 30 8.21 9.40 -3.10
C PHE A 30 7.58 10.30 -2.05
N GLY A 31 7.94 10.11 -0.80
CA GLY A 31 7.40 10.95 0.24
C GLY A 31 7.56 10.29 1.60
N VAL A 32 6.97 10.91 2.59
CA VAL A 32 7.08 10.43 3.95
C VAL A 32 6.08 9.30 4.19
N VAL A 33 6.59 8.10 4.38
CA VAL A 33 5.76 6.94 4.62
C VAL A 33 5.50 6.85 6.12
N THR A 34 4.24 6.94 6.50
CA THR A 34 3.89 6.87 7.92
C THR A 34 3.62 5.44 8.34
N GLU A 35 3.29 4.58 7.40
CA GLU A 35 3.07 3.19 7.71
C GLU A 35 3.26 2.33 6.47
N ALA A 36 3.92 1.21 6.64
CA ALA A 36 4.05 0.24 5.56
C ALA A 36 3.94 -1.11 6.22
N ARG A 37 2.92 -1.87 5.86
CA ARG A 37 2.74 -3.16 6.47
C ARG A 37 2.21 -4.19 5.49
N LEU A 38 2.74 -5.36 5.60
CA LEU A 38 2.29 -6.49 4.81
C LEU A 38 1.20 -7.21 5.58
N VAL A 39 0.24 -7.72 4.84
CA VAL A 39 -0.82 -8.48 5.46
C VAL A 39 -0.39 -9.94 5.52
N LYS A 40 -0.57 -10.56 6.65
CA LYS A 40 -0.23 -11.95 6.84
C LYS A 40 -1.43 -12.74 7.25
N ASP A 41 -1.39 -14.02 6.93
CA ASP A 41 -2.43 -14.93 7.35
C ASP A 41 -2.32 -15.07 8.87
N PRO A 42 -3.38 -14.82 9.61
CA PRO A 42 -3.30 -14.86 11.08
C PRO A 42 -2.99 -16.25 11.63
N ARG A 43 -3.30 -17.27 10.87
CA ARG A 43 -3.04 -18.62 11.35
C ARG A 43 -1.65 -19.11 11.08
N THR A 44 -1.15 -18.86 9.88
CA THR A 44 0.14 -19.36 9.48
C THR A 44 1.24 -18.33 9.52
N GLN A 45 0.88 -17.03 9.65
CA GLN A 45 1.85 -15.95 9.63
C GLN A 45 2.55 -15.82 8.29
N ARG A 46 2.01 -16.41 7.27
CA ARG A 46 2.59 -16.30 5.96
C ARG A 46 2.07 -15.07 5.23
N PRO A 47 2.90 -14.40 4.44
CA PRO A 47 2.45 -13.22 3.71
C PRO A 47 1.37 -13.60 2.71
N LYS A 48 0.36 -12.76 2.63
CA LYS A 48 -0.72 -13.00 1.69
C LYS A 48 -0.47 -12.39 0.32
N GLY A 49 0.65 -11.70 0.18
CA GLY A 49 0.99 -11.15 -1.12
C GLY A 49 0.51 -9.73 -1.34
N PHE A 50 0.03 -9.07 -0.31
CA PHE A 50 -0.37 -7.68 -0.46
C PHE A 50 -0.15 -6.92 0.84
N GLY A 51 -0.19 -5.61 0.73
CA GLY A 51 0.04 -4.80 1.91
C GLY A 51 -0.42 -3.38 1.67
N PHE A 52 -0.16 -2.53 2.63
CA PHE A 52 -0.59 -1.14 2.59
C PHE A 52 0.58 -0.22 2.87
N VAL A 53 0.61 0.91 2.16
CA VAL A 53 1.61 1.95 2.39
C VAL A 53 0.85 3.25 2.55
N THR A 54 1.07 3.93 3.66
CA THR A 54 0.38 5.18 3.95
C THR A 54 1.39 6.31 3.93
N TYR A 55 1.04 7.40 3.24
CA TYR A 55 1.88 8.59 3.19
C TYR A 55 1.26 9.70 4.00
N GLU A 56 2.04 10.74 4.22
CA GLU A 56 1.51 11.89 4.93
C GLU A 56 0.52 12.68 4.10
N SER A 57 0.66 12.65 2.79
CA SER A 57 -0.21 13.43 1.94
C SER A 57 -0.65 12.66 0.71
N GLU A 58 -1.74 13.12 0.14
CA GLU A 58 -2.27 12.50 -1.07
C GLU A 58 -1.32 12.71 -2.24
N VAL A 59 -0.66 13.85 -2.29
CA VAL A 59 0.25 14.14 -3.39
C VAL A 59 1.37 13.13 -3.43
N GLU A 60 1.93 12.80 -2.29
CA GLU A 60 3.00 11.82 -2.23
C GLU A 60 2.50 10.44 -2.64
N ALA A 61 1.29 10.10 -2.18
CA ALA A 61 0.72 8.81 -2.55
C ALA A 61 0.51 8.70 -4.05
N GLN A 62 0.06 9.78 -4.67
CA GLN A 62 -0.16 9.77 -6.10
C GLN A 62 1.15 9.61 -6.88
N LYS A 63 2.21 10.22 -6.40
CA LYS A 63 3.50 10.06 -7.04
C LYS A 63 3.96 8.61 -6.97
N ALA A 64 3.79 8.00 -5.80
CA ALA A 64 4.20 6.62 -5.62
C ALA A 64 3.36 5.69 -6.47
N LEU A 65 2.08 5.97 -6.55
CA LEU A 65 1.20 5.15 -7.35
C LEU A 65 1.64 5.10 -8.80
N LYS A 66 1.93 6.26 -9.34
CA LYS A 66 2.32 6.32 -10.74
C LYS A 66 3.68 5.68 -10.99
N ALA A 67 4.58 5.80 -10.03
CA ALA A 67 5.93 5.31 -10.21
C ALA A 67 6.04 3.81 -9.97
N MET A 68 5.26 3.29 -9.04
CA MET A 68 5.44 1.90 -8.62
C MET A 68 4.46 0.91 -9.22
N ASN A 69 3.33 1.40 -9.70
CA ASN A 69 2.36 0.49 -10.29
C ASN A 69 2.94 -0.14 -11.55
N GLY A 70 2.97 -1.46 -11.58
CA GLY A 70 3.52 -2.15 -12.74
C GLY A 70 5.02 -2.37 -12.69
N ARG A 71 5.65 -2.11 -11.56
CA ARG A 71 7.08 -2.33 -11.45
C ARG A 71 7.36 -3.73 -10.97
N ILE A 72 8.57 -4.18 -11.20
CA ILE A 72 9.00 -5.48 -10.72
C ILE A 72 9.76 -5.29 -9.42
N VAL A 73 9.27 -5.93 -8.37
CA VAL A 73 9.88 -5.83 -7.05
C VAL A 73 10.12 -7.25 -6.55
N ASP A 74 11.36 -7.52 -6.19
CA ASP A 74 11.74 -8.86 -5.72
C ASP A 74 11.28 -9.96 -6.65
N GLY A 75 11.36 -9.68 -7.95
CA GLY A 75 11.04 -10.68 -8.95
C GLY A 75 9.60 -10.80 -9.34
N ARG A 76 8.73 -9.94 -8.80
CA ARG A 76 7.31 -10.00 -9.11
C ARG A 76 6.78 -8.66 -9.56
N LEU A 77 5.88 -8.71 -10.51
CA LEU A 77 5.22 -7.51 -10.99
C LEU A 77 4.17 -7.12 -9.96
N ILE A 78 4.26 -5.92 -9.42
CA ILE A 78 3.31 -5.48 -8.41
C ILE A 78 2.31 -4.51 -9.01
N PHE A 79 1.16 -4.41 -8.35
CA PHE A 79 0.14 -3.44 -8.73
C PHE A 79 -0.14 -2.56 -7.54
N VAL A 80 -0.32 -1.27 -7.81
CA VAL A 80 -0.54 -0.28 -6.75
C VAL A 80 -1.80 0.50 -7.09
N GLU A 81 -2.66 0.68 -6.10
CA GLU A 81 -3.86 1.48 -6.28
C GLU A 81 -4.21 2.16 -4.98
N VAL A 82 -5.07 3.14 -5.04
CA VAL A 82 -5.49 3.84 -3.83
C VAL A 82 -6.37 2.92 -3.02
N ALA A 83 -6.07 2.82 -1.74
CA ALA A 83 -6.87 2.01 -0.85
C ALA A 83 -8.04 2.82 -0.36
N GLU A 84 -9.22 2.28 -0.45
CA GLU A 84 -10.39 3.00 -0.03
C GLU A 84 -11.02 2.38 1.18
N THR A 85 -10.24 2.10 2.13
CA THR A 85 -10.74 1.37 3.25
C THR A 85 -11.38 2.21 4.31
N GLU A 86 -11.13 3.48 4.22
CA GLU A 86 -11.64 4.29 5.24
C GLU A 86 -12.96 4.86 5.05
N LYS A 87 -13.69 4.43 4.12
CA LYS A 87 -14.93 4.98 3.91
C LYS A 87 -15.82 4.57 4.95
N PRO A 88 -16.07 5.36 5.86
CA PRO A 88 -16.89 4.94 6.95
C PRO A 88 -18.24 4.73 6.45
N GLY A 89 -18.67 3.85 6.69
CA GLY A 89 -19.95 3.73 6.43
C GLY A 89 -20.47 3.88 5.12
N GLU A 90 -19.99 4.33 4.50
CA GLU A 90 -20.43 4.54 3.38
C GLU A 90 -20.35 3.63 2.58
N ASP A 91 -20.07 3.09 2.75
CA ASP A 91 -19.99 2.26 2.10
C ASP A 91 -20.62 1.42 2.11
N ALA A 92 -20.82 1.36 2.66
CA ALA A 92 -21.29 0.58 2.70
C ALA A 92 -22.23 0.43 2.01
N THR A 93 -22.46 0.85 2.06
CA THR A 93 -23.08 0.77 1.68
C THR A 93 -23.43 0.72 0.73
N SER A 94 -23.40 0.93 0.71
CA SER A 94 -23.53 0.97 -0.02
C SER A 94 -23.78 0.51 -0.79
N LYS A 95 -23.98 0.43 -0.65
CA LYS A 95 -24.10 0.05 -1.30
C LYS A 95 -24.27 -0.17 -1.64
#